data_bb5a1928236cee8fbbd2f06b191ed94f
#
_entry.id   bb5a1928236cee8fbbd2f06b191ed94f
#
_cell.length_a   1.000
_cell.length_b   1.000
_cell.length_c   1.000
_cell.angle_alpha   90.00
_cell.angle_beta   90.00
_cell.angle_gamma   90.00
#
_symmetry.space_group_name_H-M   'P 1'
#
loop_
_entity.id
_entity.type
_entity.pdbx_description
1 polymer ?
#
loop_
_entity_poly.entity_id
_entity_poly.type
_entity_poly.pdbx_seq_one_letter_code
_entity_poly.pdbx_strand_id
1 'polypeptide(L)'
;DNTIFKVWSPTATEVKVNIYTKGSDNEDGSAKLGTYTLEKVMENDEWTSLWSVNLSGDWKNYYYTYSITTTDTTHMGSDTTKTYETQDVYSKAVGVNGNRSMIVDLNDTNPDGWDNDQHILLDKSTSSQVYELHIKDFSYDKDSGVSDANRGKYLAFTENGTTLKNEGELSTCIDYLKQLGITTVQLNPFYDFQSIDESKTD
;
A
#
# COMPACT_ATOMS: atom_id res chain seq x y z
N ASP A 1 -3.27 -25.08 5.41
CA ASP A 1 -3.40 -23.61 5.36
C ASP A 1 -4.60 -23.26 4.51
N ASN A 2 -5.28 -22.18 4.87
CA ASN A 2 -6.45 -21.66 4.15
C ASN A 2 -6.39 -20.15 4.14
N THR A 3 -6.86 -19.54 3.04
CA THR A 3 -7.04 -18.10 2.91
C THR A 3 -8.53 -17.77 2.83
N ILE A 4 -9.00 -16.87 3.69
CA ILE A 4 -10.41 -16.47 3.76
C ILE A 4 -10.55 -15.08 3.17
N PHE A 5 -11.39 -14.95 2.14
CA PHE A 5 -11.78 -13.66 1.58
C PHE A 5 -13.14 -13.26 2.13
N LYS A 6 -13.25 -12.00 2.57
CA LYS A 6 -14.50 -11.43 3.07
C LYS A 6 -14.68 -10.01 2.54
N VAL A 7 -15.90 -9.68 2.16
CA VAL A 7 -16.25 -8.30 1.77
C VAL A 7 -17.67 -7.99 2.24
N TRP A 8 -17.86 -6.76 2.71
CA TRP A 8 -19.18 -6.24 3.02
C TRP A 8 -19.78 -5.59 1.78
N SER A 9 -20.90 -6.11 1.29
CA SER A 9 -21.58 -5.60 0.10
C SER A 9 -23.09 -5.88 0.18
N PRO A 10 -23.85 -5.01 0.86
CA PRO A 10 -25.26 -5.24 1.17
C PRO A 10 -26.19 -5.20 -0.05
N THR A 11 -25.78 -4.52 -1.12
CA THR A 11 -26.58 -4.38 -2.35
C THR A 11 -26.19 -5.38 -3.45
N ALA A 12 -25.14 -6.18 -3.22
CA ALA A 12 -24.70 -7.16 -4.19
C ALA A 12 -25.70 -8.34 -4.30
N THR A 13 -25.92 -8.79 -5.51
CA THR A 13 -26.66 -10.03 -5.82
C THR A 13 -25.72 -11.22 -6.00
N GLU A 14 -24.47 -10.98 -6.39
CA GLU A 14 -23.40 -11.96 -6.49
C GLU A 14 -22.07 -11.29 -6.22
N VAL A 15 -21.15 -11.99 -5.57
CA VAL A 15 -19.76 -11.56 -5.36
C VAL A 15 -18.82 -12.72 -5.69
N LYS A 16 -17.76 -12.41 -6.44
CA LYS A 16 -16.68 -13.34 -6.74
C LYS A 16 -15.34 -12.71 -6.41
N VAL A 17 -14.37 -13.51 -6.02
CA VAL A 17 -12.96 -13.11 -5.93
C VAL A 17 -12.20 -13.69 -7.12
N ASN A 18 -11.40 -12.84 -7.77
CA ASN A 18 -10.49 -13.20 -8.84
C ASN A 18 -9.07 -13.20 -8.28
N ILE A 19 -8.29 -14.23 -8.54
CA ILE A 19 -6.90 -14.35 -8.05
C ILE A 19 -5.94 -14.25 -9.24
N TYR A 20 -4.83 -13.53 -9.03
CA TYR A 20 -3.84 -13.23 -10.06
C TYR A 20 -2.42 -13.42 -9.55
N THR A 21 -1.51 -13.71 -10.48
CA THR A 21 -0.07 -13.85 -10.19
C THR A 21 0.63 -12.51 -9.98
N LYS A 22 0.09 -11.41 -10.56
CA LYS A 22 0.70 -10.07 -10.57
C LYS A 22 -0.30 -8.98 -10.22
N GLY A 23 0.21 -7.83 -9.81
CA GLY A 23 -0.58 -6.66 -9.40
C GLY A 23 -1.25 -5.91 -10.55
N SER A 24 -0.76 -6.10 -11.77
CA SER A 24 -1.30 -5.46 -12.98
C SER A 24 -1.23 -6.41 -14.18
N ASP A 25 -2.11 -6.22 -15.17
CA ASP A 25 -2.05 -6.94 -16.44
C ASP A 25 -0.82 -6.56 -17.28
N ASN A 26 -0.21 -5.40 -16.99
CA ASN A 26 0.96 -4.90 -17.71
C ASN A 26 2.28 -5.50 -17.21
N GLU A 27 2.26 -6.31 -16.16
CA GLU A 27 3.45 -6.97 -15.63
C GLU A 27 3.71 -8.30 -16.33
N ASP A 28 4.98 -8.57 -16.64
CA ASP A 28 5.39 -9.85 -17.26
C ASP A 28 4.99 -11.03 -16.38
N GLY A 29 4.37 -12.03 -17.00
CA GLY A 29 3.87 -13.21 -16.31
C GLY A 29 2.56 -12.98 -15.56
N SER A 30 1.85 -11.88 -15.82
CA SER A 30 0.51 -11.66 -15.28
C SER A 30 -0.47 -12.69 -15.83
N ALA A 31 -1.15 -13.38 -14.92
CA ALA A 31 -2.16 -14.37 -15.26
C ALA A 31 -3.25 -14.42 -14.18
N LYS A 32 -4.48 -14.61 -14.62
CA LYS A 32 -5.60 -14.94 -13.74
C LYS A 32 -5.58 -16.42 -13.41
N LEU A 33 -5.46 -16.77 -12.14
CA LEU A 33 -5.40 -18.15 -11.67
C LEU A 33 -6.78 -18.79 -11.47
N GLY A 34 -7.76 -17.98 -11.09
CA GLY A 34 -9.10 -18.46 -10.86
C GLY A 34 -10.09 -17.38 -10.47
N THR A 35 -11.36 -17.77 -10.48
CA THR A 35 -12.48 -16.97 -9.99
C THR A 35 -13.33 -17.85 -9.08
N TYR A 36 -13.61 -17.38 -7.87
CA TYR A 36 -14.31 -18.14 -6.84
C TYR A 36 -15.51 -17.33 -6.33
N THR A 37 -16.67 -17.97 -6.30
CA THR A 37 -17.91 -17.34 -5.81
C THR A 37 -17.89 -17.29 -4.28
N LEU A 38 -18.25 -16.15 -3.71
CA LEU A 38 -18.45 -15.96 -2.29
C LEU A 38 -19.89 -16.30 -1.90
N GLU A 39 -20.05 -16.83 -0.71
CA GLU A 39 -21.34 -17.13 -0.09
C GLU A 39 -21.74 -16.05 0.91
N LYS A 40 -23.05 -15.87 1.12
CA LYS A 40 -23.58 -14.97 2.13
C LYS A 40 -23.28 -15.48 3.53
N VAL A 41 -22.75 -14.64 4.38
CA VAL A 41 -22.51 -14.96 5.79
C VAL A 41 -23.80 -14.72 6.57
N MET A 42 -24.33 -15.78 7.18
CA MET A 42 -25.55 -15.75 7.99
C MET A 42 -25.18 -15.83 9.48
N GLU A 43 -25.87 -15.03 10.30
CA GLU A 43 -25.82 -15.11 11.76
C GLU A 43 -27.26 -15.07 12.31
N ASN A 44 -27.62 -16.05 13.13
CA ASN A 44 -28.99 -16.21 13.67
C ASN A 44 -30.10 -16.15 12.59
N ASP A 45 -29.83 -16.83 11.47
CA ASP A 45 -30.73 -16.87 10.29
C ASP A 45 -30.90 -15.53 9.55
N GLU A 46 -30.15 -14.50 9.94
CA GLU A 46 -30.16 -13.20 9.27
C GLU A 46 -28.85 -13.01 8.46
N TRP A 47 -28.96 -12.39 7.29
CA TRP A 47 -27.81 -12.05 6.48
C TRP A 47 -27.08 -10.82 7.03
N THR A 48 -25.79 -10.97 7.31
CA THR A 48 -24.92 -9.91 7.86
C THR A 48 -24.47 -8.85 6.85
N SER A 49 -24.89 -8.97 5.58
CA SER A 49 -24.38 -8.18 4.45
C SER A 49 -22.91 -8.49 4.08
N LEU A 50 -22.32 -9.47 4.73
CA LEU A 50 -20.99 -9.99 4.41
C LEU A 50 -21.10 -11.15 3.41
N TRP A 51 -20.07 -11.21 2.58
CA TRP A 51 -19.82 -12.31 1.65
C TRP A 51 -18.49 -12.92 2.01
N SER A 52 -18.34 -14.24 1.92
CA SER A 52 -17.10 -14.94 2.27
C SER A 52 -16.86 -16.17 1.42
N VAL A 53 -15.59 -16.49 1.18
CA VAL A 53 -15.15 -17.77 0.66
C VAL A 53 -13.86 -18.18 1.38
N ASN A 54 -13.75 -19.48 1.65
CA ASN A 54 -12.56 -20.09 2.23
C ASN A 54 -11.88 -20.93 1.15
N LEU A 55 -10.71 -20.51 0.71
CA LEU A 55 -9.91 -21.20 -0.29
C LEU A 55 -8.80 -22.01 0.38
N SER A 56 -8.63 -23.26 -0.03
CA SER A 56 -7.53 -24.08 0.42
C SER A 56 -6.20 -23.53 -0.10
N GLY A 57 -5.18 -23.53 0.75
CA GLY A 57 -3.83 -23.06 0.45
C GLY A 57 -3.50 -21.69 1.05
N ASP A 58 -2.21 -21.40 1.05
CA ASP A 58 -1.67 -20.09 1.38
C ASP A 58 -1.52 -19.29 0.09
N TRP A 59 -2.33 -18.24 -0.04
CA TRP A 59 -2.33 -17.33 -1.19
C TRP A 59 -1.53 -16.06 -0.93
N LYS A 60 -0.69 -16.03 0.09
CA LYS A 60 0.20 -14.90 0.36
C LYS A 60 1.05 -14.55 -0.88
N ASN A 61 1.25 -13.25 -1.11
CA ASN A 61 1.95 -12.67 -2.25
C ASN A 61 1.25 -12.81 -3.61
N TYR A 62 0.05 -13.35 -3.66
CA TYR A 62 -0.81 -13.25 -4.84
C TYR A 62 -1.69 -11.99 -4.77
N TYR A 63 -2.32 -11.67 -5.87
CA TYR A 63 -3.16 -10.49 -6.01
C TYR A 63 -4.60 -10.87 -6.28
N TYR A 64 -5.53 -9.99 -5.89
CA TYR A 64 -6.95 -10.26 -6.08
C TYR A 64 -7.76 -9.01 -6.38
N THR A 65 -8.92 -9.22 -6.99
CA THR A 65 -10.00 -8.26 -7.13
C THR A 65 -11.31 -8.91 -6.73
N TYR A 66 -12.32 -8.08 -6.40
CA TYR A 66 -13.70 -8.55 -6.31
C TYR A 66 -14.47 -8.19 -7.58
N SER A 67 -15.24 -9.16 -8.11
CA SER A 67 -16.29 -8.93 -9.08
C SER A 67 -17.60 -8.85 -8.33
N ILE A 68 -18.23 -7.67 -8.30
CA ILE A 68 -19.46 -7.38 -7.55
C ILE A 68 -20.57 -7.12 -8.55
N THR A 69 -21.62 -7.95 -8.50
CA THR A 69 -22.82 -7.78 -9.32
C THR A 69 -23.90 -7.11 -8.50
N THR A 70 -24.42 -5.99 -9.00
CA THR A 70 -25.52 -5.25 -8.36
C THR A 70 -26.64 -5.04 -9.38
N THR A 71 -27.86 -4.86 -8.89
CA THR A 71 -29.00 -4.43 -9.70
C THR A 71 -29.32 -2.99 -9.36
N ASP A 72 -29.21 -2.11 -10.35
CA ASP A 72 -29.59 -0.71 -10.23
C ASP A 72 -31.11 -0.58 -10.47
N THR A 73 -31.82 -0.22 -9.42
CA THR A 73 -33.28 -0.01 -9.43
C THR A 73 -33.66 1.48 -9.43
N THR A 74 -32.68 2.38 -9.53
CA THR A 74 -32.90 3.84 -9.38
C THR A 74 -33.51 4.49 -10.64
N HIS A 75 -33.44 3.82 -11.78
CA HIS A 75 -33.98 4.32 -13.04
C HIS A 75 -35.35 3.70 -13.27
N MET A 76 -36.42 4.52 -13.23
CA MET A 76 -37.77 4.10 -13.53
C MET A 76 -37.87 3.43 -14.90
N GLY A 77 -38.05 2.12 -14.94
CA GLY A 77 -38.43 1.36 -16.13
C GLY A 77 -37.44 0.32 -16.64
N SER A 78 -36.25 0.18 -16.07
CA SER A 78 -35.37 -0.97 -16.37
C SER A 78 -34.38 -1.24 -15.23
N ASP A 79 -34.57 -2.37 -14.56
CA ASP A 79 -33.57 -2.94 -13.68
C ASP A 79 -32.36 -3.33 -14.53
N THR A 80 -31.24 -2.65 -14.33
CA THR A 80 -29.99 -2.99 -15.01
C THR A 80 -29.04 -3.68 -14.04
N THR A 81 -28.77 -4.95 -14.33
CA THR A 81 -27.76 -5.70 -13.59
C THR A 81 -26.38 -5.40 -14.18
N LYS A 82 -25.44 -4.98 -13.35
CA LYS A 82 -24.06 -4.68 -13.75
C LYS A 82 -23.08 -5.39 -12.84
N THR A 83 -21.98 -5.85 -13.41
CA THR A 83 -20.85 -6.41 -12.68
C THR A 83 -19.67 -5.46 -12.79
N TYR A 84 -19.10 -5.10 -11.65
CA TYR A 84 -17.90 -4.27 -11.54
C TYR A 84 -16.77 -5.11 -10.98
N GLU A 85 -15.61 -5.04 -11.61
CA GLU A 85 -14.38 -5.57 -11.04
C GLU A 85 -13.63 -4.43 -10.35
N THR A 86 -13.27 -4.62 -9.09
CA THR A 86 -12.64 -3.60 -8.26
C THR A 86 -11.65 -4.21 -7.28
N GLN A 87 -10.67 -3.44 -6.87
CA GLN A 87 -9.84 -3.77 -5.72
C GLN A 87 -10.66 -3.71 -4.42
N ASP A 88 -10.13 -4.31 -3.37
CA ASP A 88 -10.73 -4.31 -2.04
C ASP A 88 -10.50 -2.94 -1.36
N VAL A 89 -11.56 -2.29 -0.92
CA VAL A 89 -11.49 -1.01 -0.19
C VAL A 89 -10.78 -1.13 1.16
N TYR A 90 -10.67 -2.34 1.71
CA TYR A 90 -9.97 -2.63 2.95
C TYR A 90 -8.55 -3.18 2.73
N SER A 91 -8.06 -3.17 1.50
CA SER A 91 -6.72 -3.64 1.16
C SER A 91 -5.65 -2.94 1.99
N LYS A 92 -4.67 -3.71 2.48
CA LYS A 92 -3.49 -3.19 3.21
C LYS A 92 -2.28 -3.04 2.31
N ALA A 93 -2.29 -3.70 1.17
CA ALA A 93 -1.27 -3.61 0.14
C ALA A 93 -1.93 -3.74 -1.23
N VAL A 94 -1.37 -3.09 -2.22
CA VAL A 94 -1.84 -3.08 -3.60
C VAL A 94 -0.69 -3.35 -4.56
N GLY A 95 -1.01 -3.79 -5.76
CA GLY A 95 -0.06 -3.93 -6.85
C GLY A 95 0.13 -2.63 -7.62
N VAL A 96 0.95 -2.69 -8.65
CA VAL A 96 1.30 -1.57 -9.54
C VAL A 96 0.05 -0.79 -9.96
N ASN A 97 0.12 0.53 -9.83
CA ASN A 97 -0.96 1.50 -10.11
C ASN A 97 -2.26 1.23 -9.33
N GLY A 98 -2.20 0.51 -8.21
CA GLY A 98 -3.37 0.18 -7.41
C GLY A 98 -4.40 -0.71 -8.13
N ASN A 99 -4.04 -1.42 -9.19
CA ASN A 99 -5.00 -2.16 -10.01
C ASN A 99 -5.59 -3.39 -9.30
N ARG A 100 -4.84 -4.00 -8.39
CA ARG A 100 -5.26 -5.18 -7.63
C ARG A 100 -4.81 -5.09 -6.19
N SER A 101 -5.60 -5.64 -5.29
CA SER A 101 -5.22 -5.82 -3.90
C SER A 101 -4.21 -6.95 -3.77
N MET A 102 -3.27 -6.85 -2.82
CA MET A 102 -2.28 -7.89 -2.53
C MET A 102 -2.65 -8.62 -1.25
N ILE A 103 -2.49 -9.95 -1.26
CA ILE A 103 -2.62 -10.78 -0.07
C ILE A 103 -1.29 -10.74 0.66
N VAL A 104 -1.25 -10.08 1.81
CA VAL A 104 -0.03 -9.79 2.56
C VAL A 104 -0.15 -10.21 4.02
N ASP A 105 0.90 -10.79 4.58
CA ASP A 105 1.09 -10.87 6.02
C ASP A 105 1.90 -9.63 6.45
N LEU A 106 1.29 -8.75 7.24
CA LEU A 106 1.95 -7.52 7.68
C LEU A 106 3.17 -7.80 8.58
N ASN A 107 3.25 -8.95 9.22
CA ASN A 107 4.44 -9.30 10.00
C ASN A 107 5.68 -9.48 9.11
N ASP A 108 5.49 -9.92 7.87
CA ASP A 108 6.59 -10.08 6.91
C ASP A 108 7.11 -8.73 6.37
N THR A 109 6.40 -7.63 6.65
CA THR A 109 6.79 -6.28 6.20
C THR A 109 7.65 -5.54 7.22
N ASN A 110 7.82 -6.09 8.42
CA ASN A 110 8.64 -5.47 9.44
C ASN A 110 10.14 -5.57 9.06
N PRO A 111 10.89 -4.47 9.12
CA PRO A 111 12.32 -4.52 8.92
C PRO A 111 13.05 -5.24 10.06
N ASP A 112 14.27 -5.68 9.80
CA ASP A 112 15.12 -6.29 10.82
C ASP A 112 15.27 -5.36 12.03
N GLY A 113 15.05 -5.92 13.23
CA GLY A 113 15.15 -5.18 14.49
C GLY A 113 13.87 -4.43 14.91
N TRP A 114 12.79 -4.50 14.13
CA TRP A 114 11.52 -3.81 14.43
C TRP A 114 11.01 -4.07 15.85
N ASP A 115 11.05 -5.32 16.31
CA ASP A 115 10.55 -5.71 17.64
C ASP A 115 11.39 -5.12 18.79
N ASN A 116 12.60 -4.65 18.50
CA ASN A 116 13.51 -4.03 19.46
C ASN A 116 13.55 -2.50 19.31
N ASP A 117 12.84 -1.95 18.34
CA ASP A 117 12.79 -0.49 18.15
C ASP A 117 12.09 0.19 19.33
N GLN A 118 12.65 1.28 19.79
CA GLN A 118 12.14 2.03 20.91
C GLN A 118 11.66 3.40 20.45
N HIS A 119 10.38 3.65 20.65
CA HIS A 119 9.82 4.96 20.39
C HIS A 119 10.47 6.04 21.28
N ILE A 120 11.01 7.08 20.63
CA ILE A 120 11.59 8.23 21.34
C ILE A 120 10.45 9.10 21.87
N LEU A 121 10.34 9.17 23.19
CA LEU A 121 9.37 10.03 23.86
C LEU A 121 9.99 11.39 24.14
N LEU A 122 9.29 12.45 23.75
CA LEU A 122 9.63 13.81 24.13
C LEU A 122 9.00 14.13 25.49
N ASP A 123 9.76 14.78 26.38
CA ASP A 123 9.27 15.17 27.71
C ASP A 123 8.06 16.11 27.66
N LYS A 124 8.00 16.93 26.62
CA LYS A 124 6.90 17.88 26.37
C LYS A 124 6.62 18.00 24.88
N SER A 125 5.36 18.17 24.51
CA SER A 125 4.97 18.42 23.11
C SER A 125 5.62 19.68 22.54
N THR A 126 5.90 20.67 23.37
CA THR A 126 6.61 21.91 23.00
C THR A 126 8.10 21.70 22.70
N SER A 127 8.67 20.53 23.01
CA SER A 127 10.04 20.16 22.65
C SER A 127 10.14 19.58 21.24
N SER A 128 9.01 19.41 20.55
CA SER A 128 8.98 18.92 19.17
C SER A 128 9.50 20.01 18.23
N GLN A 129 10.50 19.64 17.42
CA GLN A 129 10.98 20.44 16.29
C GLN A 129 10.65 19.69 15.02
N VAL A 130 9.69 20.22 14.26
CA VAL A 130 9.17 19.57 13.05
C VAL A 130 9.86 20.17 11.82
N TYR A 131 10.34 19.32 10.95
CA TYR A 131 10.86 19.69 9.63
C TYR A 131 10.01 19.02 8.56
N GLU A 132 9.30 19.82 7.77
CA GLU A 132 8.52 19.34 6.63
C GLU A 132 9.41 19.30 5.39
N LEU A 133 9.36 18.19 4.65
CA LEU A 133 10.13 18.03 3.43
C LEU A 133 9.42 17.14 2.41
N HIS A 134 9.78 17.34 1.15
CA HIS A 134 9.38 16.47 0.05
C HIS A 134 10.41 15.37 -0.16
N ILE A 135 9.97 14.12 -0.30
CA ILE A 135 10.85 12.94 -0.36
C ILE A 135 11.90 13.05 -1.47
N LYS A 136 11.48 13.45 -2.68
CA LYS A 136 12.40 13.60 -3.81
C LYS A 136 13.40 14.74 -3.56
N ASP A 137 12.93 15.90 -3.13
CA ASP A 137 13.76 17.10 -2.98
C ASP A 137 14.79 16.95 -1.87
N PHE A 138 14.52 16.12 -0.88
CA PHE A 138 15.41 15.85 0.24
C PHE A 138 16.84 15.46 -0.18
N SER A 139 16.98 14.70 -1.27
CA SER A 139 18.28 14.16 -1.69
C SER A 139 18.51 14.17 -3.20
N TYR A 140 17.62 14.78 -4.00
CA TYR A 140 17.66 14.68 -5.47
C TYR A 140 18.90 15.34 -6.09
N ASP A 141 19.44 16.36 -5.46
CA ASP A 141 20.65 17.03 -5.95
C ASP A 141 21.83 16.04 -5.95
N LYS A 142 22.59 16.03 -7.06
CA LYS A 142 23.77 15.17 -7.21
C LYS A 142 24.87 15.46 -6.17
N ASP A 143 24.87 16.67 -5.63
CA ASP A 143 25.81 17.12 -4.61
C ASP A 143 25.33 16.78 -3.18
N SER A 144 24.17 16.12 -3.02
CA SER A 144 23.61 15.70 -1.72
C SER A 144 24.48 14.70 -0.95
N GLY A 145 25.40 14.02 -1.63
CA GLY A 145 26.22 12.96 -1.04
C GLY A 145 25.51 11.60 -0.93
N VAL A 146 24.20 11.54 -1.24
CA VAL A 146 23.44 10.27 -1.28
C VAL A 146 23.81 9.47 -2.53
N SER A 147 23.87 8.16 -2.39
CA SER A 147 24.18 7.24 -3.50
C SER A 147 23.21 7.41 -4.67
N ASP A 148 23.66 7.19 -5.89
CA ASP A 148 22.82 7.30 -7.09
C ASP A 148 21.62 6.35 -7.06
N ALA A 149 21.76 5.20 -6.41
CA ALA A 149 20.70 4.21 -6.27
C ALA A 149 19.52 4.73 -5.42
N ASN A 150 19.80 5.53 -4.40
CA ASN A 150 18.83 5.99 -3.40
C ASN A 150 18.46 7.47 -3.54
N ARG A 151 19.19 8.24 -4.34
CA ARG A 151 18.99 9.68 -4.51
C ARG A 151 17.57 9.99 -5.03
N GLY A 152 16.86 10.86 -4.31
CA GLY A 152 15.47 11.24 -4.61
C GLY A 152 14.43 10.17 -4.26
N LYS A 153 14.82 9.10 -3.56
CA LYS A 153 13.95 7.97 -3.20
C LYS A 153 13.82 7.83 -1.67
N TYR A 154 12.90 6.99 -1.23
CA TYR A 154 12.67 6.72 0.19
C TYR A 154 13.92 6.21 0.92
N LEU A 155 14.72 5.37 0.28
CA LEU A 155 15.93 4.81 0.89
C LEU A 155 17.03 5.84 1.15
N ALA A 156 16.94 7.06 0.60
CA ALA A 156 17.84 8.15 0.94
C ALA A 156 17.80 8.48 2.45
N PHE A 157 16.68 8.25 3.12
CA PHE A 157 16.52 8.48 4.55
C PHE A 157 17.29 7.46 5.42
N THR A 158 17.78 6.38 4.85
CA THR A 158 18.56 5.35 5.55
C THR A 158 20.07 5.56 5.43
N GLU A 159 20.52 6.45 4.56
CA GLU A 159 21.94 6.75 4.40
C GLU A 159 22.45 7.72 5.45
N ASN A 160 23.53 7.35 6.12
CA ASN A 160 24.20 8.16 7.14
C ASN A 160 25.60 8.55 6.65
N GLY A 161 26.17 9.62 7.23
CA GLY A 161 27.50 10.11 6.87
C GLY A 161 27.53 10.87 5.54
N THR A 162 26.38 11.24 5.00
CA THR A 162 26.31 12.00 3.75
C THR A 162 26.79 13.44 3.95
N THR A 163 27.59 13.92 3.02
CA THR A 163 28.13 15.29 3.05
C THR A 163 28.03 15.94 1.68
N LEU A 164 27.99 17.27 1.67
CA LEU A 164 27.93 18.03 0.43
C LEU A 164 29.10 17.62 -0.48
N LYS A 165 28.79 17.21 -1.70
CA LYS A 165 29.75 16.71 -2.71
C LYS A 165 30.64 15.54 -2.24
N ASN A 166 30.29 14.87 -1.15
CA ASN A 166 31.13 13.86 -0.48
C ASN A 166 32.51 14.39 -0.03
N GLU A 167 32.63 15.68 0.26
CA GLU A 167 33.88 16.32 0.69
C GLU A 167 34.16 16.14 2.20
N GLY A 168 33.18 15.62 2.97
CA GLY A 168 33.33 15.29 4.40
C GLY A 168 33.18 16.47 5.37
N GLU A 169 32.94 17.68 4.88
CA GLU A 169 32.90 18.88 5.73
C GLU A 169 31.49 19.27 6.20
N LEU A 170 30.54 19.30 5.26
CA LEU A 170 29.17 19.77 5.52
C LEU A 170 28.19 18.60 5.44
N SER A 171 27.61 18.26 6.58
CA SER A 171 26.58 17.20 6.62
C SER A 171 25.36 17.57 5.79
N THR A 172 24.78 16.58 5.14
CA THR A 172 23.56 16.69 4.34
C THR A 172 22.52 15.69 4.84
N CYS A 173 21.32 15.79 4.31
CA CYS A 173 20.24 14.84 4.51
C CYS A 173 19.97 14.53 6.01
N ILE A 174 19.94 13.27 6.40
CA ILE A 174 19.59 12.86 7.78
C ILE A 174 20.55 13.44 8.82
N ASP A 175 21.84 13.46 8.52
CA ASP A 175 22.82 13.95 9.50
C ASP A 175 22.74 15.47 9.67
N TYR A 176 22.35 16.21 8.64
CA TYR A 176 22.05 17.63 8.78
C TYR A 176 20.81 17.87 9.64
N LEU A 177 19.73 17.10 9.48
CA LEU A 177 18.56 17.20 10.33
C LEU A 177 18.87 16.92 11.80
N LYS A 178 19.74 15.91 12.07
CA LYS A 178 20.23 15.61 13.42
C LYS A 178 21.01 16.79 14.01
N GLN A 179 21.89 17.43 13.23
CA GLN A 179 22.64 18.61 13.67
C GLN A 179 21.73 19.79 14.00
N LEU A 180 20.64 19.97 13.28
CA LEU A 180 19.63 21.00 13.57
C LEU A 180 18.79 20.68 14.82
N GLY A 181 18.91 19.48 15.38
CA GLY A 181 18.09 19.06 16.51
C GLY A 181 16.65 18.74 16.15
N ILE A 182 16.38 18.40 14.87
CA ILE A 182 15.04 18.01 14.43
C ILE A 182 14.63 16.71 15.09
N THR A 183 13.45 16.71 15.70
CA THR A 183 12.90 15.56 16.41
C THR A 183 11.82 14.84 15.61
N THR A 184 11.23 15.52 14.64
CA THR A 184 10.10 15.00 13.85
C THR A 184 10.24 15.44 12.40
N VAL A 185 10.19 14.49 11.49
CA VAL A 185 10.14 14.77 10.04
C VAL A 185 8.72 14.54 9.55
N GLN A 186 8.15 15.57 8.92
CA GLN A 186 6.87 15.47 8.22
C GLN A 186 7.14 15.28 6.74
N LEU A 187 6.78 14.10 6.21
CA LEU A 187 6.94 13.78 4.80
C LEU A 187 5.74 14.30 3.99
N ASN A 188 6.01 14.95 2.85
CA ASN A 188 4.98 15.55 2.01
C ASN A 188 5.26 15.32 0.50
N PRO A 189 4.38 14.64 -0.22
CA PRO A 189 3.52 13.53 0.22
C PRO A 189 4.34 12.23 0.34
N PHE A 190 3.82 11.21 1.02
CA PHE A 190 4.49 9.91 1.13
C PHE A 190 3.67 8.75 0.57
N TYR A 191 2.41 8.97 0.19
CA TYR A 191 1.56 7.96 -0.45
C TYR A 191 1.47 8.17 -1.95
N ASP A 192 1.13 7.08 -2.60
CA ASP A 192 0.88 7.03 -4.03
C ASP A 192 -0.27 7.96 -4.47
N PHE A 193 -0.20 8.42 -5.72
CA PHE A 193 -1.23 9.23 -6.34
C PHE A 193 -1.33 8.95 -7.85
N GLN A 194 -2.54 8.98 -8.35
CA GLN A 194 -2.93 8.51 -9.69
C GLN A 194 -2.11 9.07 -10.88
N SER A 195 -1.47 10.22 -10.73
CA SER A 195 -0.70 10.82 -11.84
C SER A 195 0.67 10.17 -12.06
N ILE A 196 1.11 9.28 -11.18
CA ILE A 196 2.35 8.52 -11.32
C ILE A 196 2.01 7.14 -11.88
N ASP A 197 2.63 6.79 -12.99
CA ASP A 197 2.57 5.44 -13.56
C ASP A 197 3.73 4.62 -13.03
N GLU A 198 3.47 3.81 -12.01
CA GLU A 198 4.46 2.97 -11.33
C GLU A 198 5.04 1.85 -12.20
N SER A 199 4.44 1.60 -13.37
CA SER A 199 5.02 0.66 -14.35
C SER A 199 6.24 1.23 -15.07
N LYS A 200 6.47 2.54 -14.95
CA LYS A 200 7.62 3.26 -15.54
C LYS A 200 8.67 3.49 -14.47
N THR A 201 9.71 2.69 -14.49
CA THR A 201 10.81 2.70 -13.49
C THR A 201 12.07 3.40 -13.97
N ASP A 202 11.98 4.35 -14.89
CA ASP A 202 13.14 5.07 -15.46
C ASP A 202 13.80 6.02 -14.45
#